data_d94b3710ef8b90f89e15115dceed8cc1
#
_entry.id   d94b3710ef8b90f89e15115dceed8cc1
#
_cell.length_a   1.000
_cell.length_b   1.000
_cell.length_c   1.000
_cell.angle_alpha   90.00
_cell.angle_beta   90.00
_cell.angle_gamma   90.00
#
_symmetry.space_group_name_H-M   'P 1'
#
loop_
_entity.id
_entity.type
_entity.pdbx_description
1 polymer ?
#
loop_
_entity_poly.entity_id
_entity_poly.type
_entity_poly.pdbx_seq_one_letter_code
_entity_poly.pdbx_strand_id
1 'polypeptide(L)'
;LLALLLATAGIASSIMAHLQLSALRIEAASAEPVIAGEPLRMRVSLARRDTRTRRGLRLDHLESNGFCSLIEHDMAEVDLLVPTERRGWQDIERIRLSSTQPLGLVRAWSWVWPETPLLAYPKPEEQGPALPDGAGSPNQTRLHAQGEELHQLRPYRAGDAPRTISWKHSARRDTLLVREYEKPLGIEVTLDWRTLNAL
;
A
#
# COMPACT_ATOMS: atom_id res chain seq x y z
N LEU A 1 -35.32 43.95 21.30
CA LEU A 1 -34.05 44.27 20.63
C LEU A 1 -33.06 43.13 20.75
N LEU A 2 -32.76 42.61 21.96
CA LEU A 2 -31.82 41.53 22.19
C LEU A 2 -32.20 40.23 21.46
N ALA A 3 -33.48 39.83 21.50
CA ALA A 3 -33.96 38.66 20.79
C ALA A 3 -33.79 38.75 19.27
N LEU A 4 -33.99 39.94 18.71
CA LEU A 4 -33.79 40.19 17.28
C LEU A 4 -32.32 40.11 16.90
N LEU A 5 -31.41 40.63 17.72
CA LEU A 5 -29.95 40.49 17.51
C LEU A 5 -29.49 39.02 17.56
N LEU A 6 -29.99 38.26 18.51
CA LEU A 6 -29.66 36.83 18.60
C LEU A 6 -30.21 36.05 17.39
N ALA A 7 -31.43 36.36 16.97
CA ALA A 7 -32.01 35.71 15.79
C ALA A 7 -31.23 36.03 14.50
N THR A 8 -30.87 37.28 14.29
CA THR A 8 -30.07 37.68 13.12
C THR A 8 -28.66 37.07 13.13
N ALA A 9 -28.01 37.03 14.29
CA ALA A 9 -26.73 36.38 14.46
C ALA A 9 -26.81 34.88 14.17
N GLY A 10 -27.85 34.20 14.62
CA GLY A 10 -28.10 32.78 14.34
C GLY A 10 -28.31 32.51 12.85
N ILE A 11 -29.13 33.31 12.19
CA ILE A 11 -29.38 33.19 10.74
C ILE A 11 -28.09 33.45 9.95
N ALA A 12 -27.38 34.53 10.27
CA ALA A 12 -26.10 34.86 9.61
C ALA A 12 -25.06 33.74 9.80
N SER A 13 -24.96 33.20 11.04
CA SER A 13 -24.06 32.06 11.32
C SER A 13 -24.44 30.81 10.53
N SER A 14 -25.73 30.53 10.36
CA SER A 14 -26.24 29.41 9.59
C SER A 14 -25.85 29.51 8.11
N ILE A 15 -26.06 30.67 7.51
CA ILE A 15 -25.69 30.94 6.12
C ILE A 15 -24.17 30.82 5.94
N MET A 16 -23.40 31.44 6.84
CA MET A 16 -21.94 31.39 6.76
C MET A 16 -21.38 29.94 6.94
N ALA A 17 -21.93 29.19 7.87
CA ALA A 17 -21.54 27.79 8.07
C ALA A 17 -21.86 26.92 6.85
N HIS A 18 -23.01 27.14 6.20
CA HIS A 18 -23.34 26.47 4.94
C HIS A 18 -22.35 26.84 3.82
N LEU A 19 -22.01 28.12 3.70
CA LEU A 19 -21.06 28.61 2.72
C LEU A 19 -19.64 28.06 2.96
N GLN A 20 -19.28 27.71 4.20
CA GLN A 20 -18.01 27.06 4.49
C GLN A 20 -17.89 25.66 3.85
N LEU A 21 -18.96 24.92 3.71
CA LEU A 21 -19.01 23.60 3.11
C LEU A 21 -19.32 23.62 1.61
N SER A 22 -19.93 24.69 1.11
CA SER A 22 -20.29 24.81 -0.31
C SER A 22 -19.05 24.83 -1.19
N ALA A 23 -19.11 24.26 -2.41
CA ALA A 23 -18.04 24.22 -3.39
C ALA A 23 -16.74 23.50 -2.91
N LEU A 24 -16.83 22.66 -1.88
CA LEU A 24 -15.79 21.72 -1.50
C LEU A 24 -16.01 20.38 -2.22
N ARG A 25 -14.89 19.72 -2.52
CA ARG A 25 -14.89 18.35 -3.06
C ARG A 25 -13.72 17.56 -2.50
N ILE A 26 -13.87 16.24 -2.45
CA ILE A 26 -12.72 15.35 -2.32
C ILE A 26 -12.10 15.23 -3.71
N GLU A 27 -10.83 15.60 -3.84
CA GLU A 27 -10.06 15.49 -5.08
C GLU A 27 -9.47 14.08 -5.21
N ALA A 28 -8.93 13.57 -4.13
CA ALA A 28 -8.35 12.25 -4.06
C ALA A 28 -8.46 11.69 -2.64
N ALA A 29 -8.56 10.39 -2.54
CA ALA A 29 -8.29 9.65 -1.32
C ALA A 29 -7.26 8.57 -1.67
N SER A 30 -6.25 8.42 -0.84
CA SER A 30 -5.19 7.42 -1.03
C SER A 30 -4.84 6.77 0.30
N ALA A 31 -4.43 5.52 0.24
CA ALA A 31 -3.99 4.82 1.42
C ALA A 31 -2.94 3.78 1.06
N GLU A 32 -1.94 3.62 1.90
CA GLU A 32 -0.99 2.53 1.79
C GLU A 32 -1.61 1.26 2.35
N PRO A 33 -1.52 0.13 1.62
CA PRO A 33 -2.05 -1.14 2.12
C PRO A 33 -1.36 -1.57 3.42
N VAL A 34 -2.15 -2.10 4.36
CA VAL A 34 -1.68 -2.59 5.65
C VAL A 34 -2.11 -4.04 5.89
N ILE A 35 -1.56 -4.66 6.91
CA ILE A 35 -1.96 -6.00 7.36
C ILE A 35 -3.32 -5.89 8.06
N ALA A 36 -4.23 -6.83 7.79
CA ALA A 36 -5.53 -6.91 8.46
C ALA A 36 -5.37 -6.96 9.99
N GLY A 37 -6.10 -6.10 10.68
CA GLY A 37 -5.97 -5.86 12.12
C GLY A 37 -5.15 -4.63 12.49
N GLU A 38 -4.42 -4.02 11.54
CA GLU A 38 -3.73 -2.76 11.76
C GLU A 38 -4.54 -1.58 11.21
N PRO A 39 -4.54 -0.42 11.89
CA PRO A 39 -5.23 0.76 11.38
C PRO A 39 -4.55 1.27 10.11
N LEU A 40 -5.34 1.44 9.05
CA LEU A 40 -4.89 1.97 7.78
C LEU A 40 -4.96 3.50 7.82
N ARG A 41 -3.87 4.16 7.44
CA ARG A 41 -3.83 5.62 7.29
C ARG A 41 -4.32 6.00 5.91
N MET A 42 -5.51 6.59 5.88
CA MET A 42 -6.10 7.14 4.66
C MET A 42 -5.85 8.64 4.59
N ARG A 43 -5.23 9.09 3.52
CA ARG A 43 -5.03 10.51 3.22
C ARG A 43 -6.13 10.99 2.31
N VAL A 44 -6.86 11.99 2.77
CA VAL A 44 -7.97 12.62 2.04
C VAL A 44 -7.54 14.01 1.61
N SER A 45 -7.50 14.25 0.31
CA SER A 45 -7.23 15.56 -0.28
C SER A 45 -8.55 16.27 -0.54
N LEU A 46 -8.75 17.40 0.14
CA LEU A 46 -9.92 18.25 0.02
C LEU A 46 -9.56 19.49 -0.80
N ALA A 47 -10.35 19.79 -1.82
CA ALA A 47 -10.15 20.96 -2.69
C ALA A 47 -11.37 21.88 -2.67
N ARG A 48 -11.12 23.19 -2.87
CA ARG A 48 -12.15 24.17 -3.10
C ARG A 48 -12.29 24.49 -4.60
N ARG A 49 -13.49 24.78 -5.05
CA ARG A 49 -13.78 25.21 -6.43
C ARG A 49 -13.92 26.72 -6.59
N ASP A 50 -13.86 27.45 -5.48
CA ASP A 50 -14.00 28.89 -5.42
C ASP A 50 -12.79 29.52 -4.69
N THR A 51 -12.74 30.83 -4.63
CA THR A 51 -11.64 31.57 -3.99
C THR A 51 -11.89 31.88 -2.51
N ARG A 52 -12.97 31.35 -1.92
CA ARG A 52 -13.30 31.63 -0.53
C ARG A 52 -12.40 30.86 0.41
N THR A 53 -11.90 31.51 1.43
CA THR A 53 -11.16 30.86 2.51
C THR A 53 -12.07 29.95 3.32
N ARG A 54 -11.58 28.78 3.69
CA ARG A 54 -12.28 27.82 4.55
C ARG A 54 -11.45 27.59 5.80
N ARG A 55 -12.07 27.72 6.94
CA ARG A 55 -11.39 27.55 8.24
C ARG A 55 -12.12 26.52 9.08
N GLY A 56 -11.35 25.77 9.88
CA GLY A 56 -11.89 24.83 10.84
C GLY A 56 -12.81 23.78 10.22
N LEU A 57 -12.38 23.23 9.07
CA LEU A 57 -13.03 22.07 8.48
C LEU A 57 -12.64 20.85 9.27
N ARG A 58 -13.61 20.05 9.66
CA ARG A 58 -13.43 18.79 10.37
C ARG A 58 -13.95 17.65 9.52
N LEU A 59 -13.13 16.64 9.34
CA LEU A 59 -13.49 15.37 8.73
C LEU A 59 -13.58 14.32 9.84
N ASP A 60 -14.69 13.60 9.87
CA ASP A 60 -14.91 12.49 10.82
C ASP A 60 -15.21 11.22 10.03
N HIS A 61 -14.52 10.13 10.37
CA HIS A 61 -14.78 8.79 9.86
C HIS A 61 -14.66 7.79 11.01
N LEU A 62 -15.74 7.13 11.35
CA LEU A 62 -15.83 6.27 12.54
C LEU A 62 -15.32 7.01 13.81
N GLU A 63 -14.30 6.48 14.45
CA GLU A 63 -13.68 7.08 15.63
C GLU A 63 -12.53 8.05 15.30
N SER A 64 -12.11 8.09 14.03
CA SER A 64 -11.03 8.96 13.57
C SER A 64 -11.55 10.31 13.14
N ASN A 65 -10.80 11.35 13.44
CA ASN A 65 -11.11 12.70 12.96
C ASN A 65 -9.83 13.46 12.62
N GLY A 66 -9.97 14.44 11.72
CA GLY A 66 -8.89 15.31 11.33
C GLY A 66 -9.42 16.71 11.02
N PHE A 67 -8.54 17.69 11.05
CA PHE A 67 -8.87 19.09 10.83
C PHE A 67 -8.01 19.67 9.72
N CYS A 68 -8.61 20.54 8.91
CA CYS A 68 -7.86 21.32 7.94
C CYS A 68 -8.46 22.71 7.74
N SER A 69 -7.75 23.52 6.98
CA SER A 69 -8.20 24.84 6.54
C SER A 69 -7.64 25.12 5.16
N LEU A 70 -8.41 25.76 4.31
CA LEU A 70 -8.05 26.19 2.96
C LEU A 70 -7.95 27.72 2.97
N ILE A 71 -6.78 28.25 3.30
CA ILE A 71 -6.55 29.69 3.44
C ILE A 71 -5.72 30.20 2.27
N GLU A 72 -4.48 29.76 2.17
CA GLU A 72 -3.53 30.17 1.14
C GLU A 72 -3.55 29.21 -0.07
N HIS A 73 -3.84 27.95 0.18
CA HIS A 73 -3.87 26.91 -0.85
C HIS A 73 -5.29 26.48 -1.18
N ASP A 74 -5.50 26.05 -2.41
CA ASP A 74 -6.78 25.54 -2.91
C ASP A 74 -7.05 24.09 -2.48
N MET A 75 -6.03 23.41 -1.93
CA MET A 75 -6.10 22.04 -1.45
C MET A 75 -5.54 21.92 -0.04
N ALA A 76 -6.08 20.99 0.72
CA ALA A 76 -5.55 20.56 2.01
C ALA A 76 -5.67 19.05 2.15
N GLU A 77 -4.73 18.43 2.83
CA GLU A 77 -4.71 17.00 3.10
C GLU A 77 -5.02 16.74 4.57
N VAL A 78 -5.76 15.66 4.80
CA VAL A 78 -6.14 15.19 6.13
C VAL A 78 -5.93 13.70 6.21
N ASP A 79 -5.19 13.24 7.20
CA ASP A 79 -5.01 11.82 7.47
C ASP A 79 -6.11 11.34 8.43
N LEU A 80 -6.80 10.26 8.05
CA LEU A 80 -7.80 9.56 8.86
C LEU A 80 -7.35 8.12 9.07
N LEU A 81 -7.60 7.59 10.25
CA LEU A 81 -7.34 6.18 10.55
C LEU A 81 -8.60 5.37 10.30
N VAL A 82 -8.48 4.34 9.49
CA VAL A 82 -9.55 3.41 9.16
C VAL A 82 -9.21 2.05 9.77
N PRO A 83 -10.05 1.49 10.63
CA PRO A 83 -9.81 0.16 11.15
C PRO A 83 -9.94 -0.88 10.04
N THR A 84 -9.04 -1.86 10.02
CA THR A 84 -9.08 -2.98 9.07
C THR A 84 -9.24 -4.28 9.83
N GLU A 85 -10.44 -4.86 9.81
CA GLU A 85 -10.72 -6.12 10.49
C GLU A 85 -10.50 -7.35 9.61
N ARG A 86 -10.68 -7.20 8.31
CA ARG A 86 -10.66 -8.30 7.34
C ARG A 86 -9.67 -8.03 6.22
N ARG A 87 -9.08 -9.09 5.69
CA ARG A 87 -8.25 -9.03 4.48
C ARG A 87 -9.10 -8.78 3.23
N GLY A 88 -8.49 -8.19 2.23
CA GLY A 88 -9.09 -7.94 0.92
C GLY A 88 -9.45 -6.47 0.71
N TRP A 89 -10.19 -6.23 -0.36
CA TRP A 89 -10.69 -4.91 -0.68
C TRP A 89 -11.80 -4.51 0.28
N GLN A 90 -11.71 -3.30 0.79
CA GLN A 90 -12.68 -2.70 1.70
C GLN A 90 -13.13 -1.38 1.11
N ASP A 91 -14.45 -1.17 1.08
CA ASP A 91 -15.03 0.09 0.68
C ASP A 91 -15.02 1.05 1.88
N ILE A 92 -14.64 2.29 1.62
CA ILE A 92 -14.71 3.34 2.62
C ILE A 92 -16.18 3.76 2.76
N GLU A 93 -16.67 3.68 3.98
CA GLU A 93 -17.93 4.30 4.31
C GLU A 93 -17.85 5.83 4.16
N ARG A 94 -18.99 6.46 4.28
CA ARG A 94 -19.11 7.92 4.22
C ARG A 94 -18.22 8.64 5.24
N ILE A 95 -17.61 9.73 4.81
CA ILE A 95 -16.88 10.66 5.66
C ILE A 95 -17.81 11.86 5.95
N ARG A 96 -17.88 12.27 7.20
CA ARG A 96 -18.60 13.48 7.57
C ARG A 96 -17.67 14.69 7.52
N LEU A 97 -17.93 15.60 6.62
CA LEU A 97 -17.28 16.90 6.57
C LEU A 97 -18.14 17.91 7.34
N SER A 98 -17.58 18.62 8.29
CA SER A 98 -18.34 19.58 9.11
C SER A 98 -17.52 20.84 9.40
N SER A 99 -18.24 21.94 9.71
CA SER A 99 -17.66 23.18 10.21
C SER A 99 -18.61 23.90 11.16
N THR A 100 -18.05 24.56 12.14
CA THR A 100 -18.75 25.44 13.08
C THR A 100 -18.39 26.91 12.89
N GLN A 101 -17.54 27.20 11.92
CA GLN A 101 -17.06 28.56 11.66
C GLN A 101 -18.17 29.41 10.95
N PRO A 102 -18.19 30.76 11.17
CA PRO A 102 -17.21 31.56 11.91
C PRO A 102 -17.50 31.71 13.41
N LEU A 103 -18.73 31.64 13.86
CA LEU A 103 -19.11 32.01 15.22
C LEU A 103 -19.26 30.83 16.20
N GLY A 104 -19.23 29.63 15.71
CA GLY A 104 -19.40 28.42 16.54
C GLY A 104 -20.84 28.17 17.01
N LEU A 105 -21.80 29.02 16.62
CA LEU A 105 -23.19 28.91 17.05
C LEU A 105 -23.96 27.81 16.34
N VAL A 106 -23.60 27.52 15.10
CA VAL A 106 -24.24 26.52 14.24
C VAL A 106 -23.18 25.58 13.65
N ARG A 107 -23.52 24.31 13.56
CA ARG A 107 -22.72 23.31 12.86
C ARG A 107 -23.38 22.94 11.54
N ALA A 108 -22.71 23.25 10.43
CA ALA A 108 -23.07 22.70 9.14
C ALA A 108 -22.29 21.38 8.91
N TRP A 109 -22.89 20.44 8.20
CA TRP A 109 -22.24 19.16 7.86
C TRP A 109 -22.75 18.62 6.52
N SER A 110 -21.92 17.78 5.89
CA SER A 110 -22.23 17.06 4.65
C SER A 110 -21.57 15.69 4.67
N TRP A 111 -22.15 14.73 3.98
CA TRP A 111 -21.56 13.44 3.75
C TRP A 111 -20.82 13.43 2.41
N VAL A 112 -19.67 12.78 2.38
CA VAL A 112 -18.86 12.54 1.19
C VAL A 112 -18.48 11.07 1.13
N TRP A 113 -18.49 10.51 -0.06
CA TRP A 113 -18.15 9.11 -0.34
C TRP A 113 -16.89 9.09 -1.20
N PRO A 114 -15.72 8.77 -0.65
CA PRO A 114 -14.53 8.56 -1.47
C PRO A 114 -14.68 7.27 -2.26
N GLU A 115 -14.42 7.32 -3.56
CA GLU A 115 -14.51 6.17 -4.47
C GLU A 115 -13.23 5.32 -4.48
N THR A 116 -12.41 5.40 -3.47
CA THR A 116 -11.13 4.72 -3.42
C THR A 116 -11.22 3.44 -2.59
N PRO A 117 -11.08 2.26 -3.19
CA PRO A 117 -11.04 1.02 -2.44
C PRO A 117 -9.74 0.94 -1.63
N LEU A 118 -9.84 0.45 -0.41
CA LEU A 118 -8.72 0.17 0.48
C LEU A 118 -8.34 -1.30 0.40
N LEU A 119 -7.04 -1.59 0.47
CA LEU A 119 -6.54 -2.96 0.47
C LEU A 119 -5.91 -3.30 1.81
N ALA A 120 -6.40 -4.37 2.44
CA ALA A 120 -5.78 -4.98 3.60
C ALA A 120 -5.21 -6.34 3.25
N TYR A 121 -3.92 -6.55 3.55
CA TYR A 121 -3.26 -7.83 3.34
C TYR A 121 -3.62 -8.84 4.43
N PRO A 122 -3.53 -10.15 4.15
CA PRO A 122 -3.69 -11.16 5.18
C PRO A 122 -2.65 -10.96 6.30
N LYS A 123 -3.07 -11.13 7.55
CA LYS A 123 -2.14 -11.22 8.67
C LYS A 123 -1.36 -12.54 8.55
N PRO A 124 0.00 -12.51 8.59
CA PRO A 124 0.78 -13.73 8.65
C PRO A 124 0.42 -14.52 9.92
N GLU A 125 0.32 -15.82 9.79
CA GLU A 125 0.10 -16.72 10.92
C GLU A 125 1.39 -16.77 11.76
N GLU A 126 1.28 -16.51 13.07
CA GLU A 126 2.45 -16.48 13.97
C GLU A 126 3.06 -17.87 14.18
N GLN A 127 2.26 -18.92 14.09
CA GLN A 127 2.64 -20.31 14.29
C GLN A 127 2.22 -21.17 13.10
N GLY A 128 2.47 -20.65 11.90
CA GLY A 128 2.21 -21.41 10.68
C GLY A 128 2.95 -22.74 10.65
N PRO A 129 2.38 -23.77 10.03
CA PRO A 129 3.08 -25.05 9.85
C PRO A 129 4.40 -24.81 9.10
N ALA A 130 5.43 -25.60 9.45
CA ALA A 130 6.67 -25.57 8.69
C ALA A 130 6.38 -25.84 7.22
N LEU A 131 7.10 -25.14 6.33
CA LEU A 131 7.00 -25.43 4.90
C LEU A 131 7.29 -26.91 4.68
N PRO A 132 6.52 -27.59 3.81
CA PRO A 132 6.78 -29.00 3.50
C PRO A 132 8.21 -29.14 2.99
N ASP A 133 8.92 -30.16 3.48
CA ASP A 133 10.25 -30.48 3.01
C ASP A 133 10.18 -30.74 1.49
N GLY A 134 10.78 -29.84 0.72
CA GLY A 134 10.86 -30.01 -0.73
C GLY A 134 11.67 -31.26 -1.07
N ALA A 135 11.38 -31.85 -2.20
CA ALA A 135 12.10 -33.03 -2.72
C ALA A 135 13.52 -32.64 -3.19
N GLY A 136 14.36 -32.12 -2.30
CA GLY A 136 15.75 -31.76 -2.61
C GLY A 136 16.50 -31.40 -1.34
N SER A 137 17.77 -31.83 -1.28
CA SER A 137 18.69 -31.41 -0.20
C SER A 137 19.23 -30.02 -0.54
N PRO A 138 19.23 -29.05 0.36
CA PRO A 138 19.70 -27.68 0.08
C PRO A 138 21.19 -27.62 -0.34
N ASN A 139 21.90 -28.68 -0.16
CA ASN A 139 23.36 -28.83 -0.47
C ASN A 139 23.66 -29.69 -1.71
N GLN A 140 22.67 -30.17 -2.46
CA GLN A 140 22.92 -30.91 -3.67
C GLN A 140 23.03 -29.96 -4.87
N THR A 141 24.26 -29.81 -5.33
CA THR A 141 24.58 -29.15 -6.59
C THR A 141 24.70 -30.19 -7.68
N ARG A 142 24.01 -30.05 -8.78
CA ARG A 142 24.21 -30.87 -9.98
C ARG A 142 25.11 -30.13 -10.94
N LEU A 143 26.18 -30.82 -11.35
CA LEU A 143 27.04 -30.40 -12.44
C LEU A 143 26.23 -30.38 -13.75
N HIS A 144 26.04 -29.24 -14.34
CA HIS A 144 25.26 -29.10 -15.57
C HIS A 144 26.06 -28.34 -16.62
N ALA A 145 25.95 -28.77 -17.89
CA ALA A 145 26.66 -28.13 -19.01
C ALA A 145 26.20 -26.68 -19.32
N GLN A 146 25.15 -26.22 -18.69
CA GLN A 146 24.51 -24.89 -18.86
C GLN A 146 24.13 -24.25 -17.51
N GLY A 147 24.92 -24.48 -16.47
CA GLY A 147 24.74 -23.81 -15.16
C GLY A 147 25.08 -22.31 -15.24
N GLU A 148 24.59 -21.52 -14.29
CA GLU A 148 24.83 -20.07 -14.21
C GLU A 148 26.14 -19.72 -13.51
N GLU A 149 26.61 -20.58 -12.60
CA GLU A 149 27.85 -20.36 -11.85
C GLU A 149 28.95 -21.31 -12.32
N LEU A 150 30.16 -20.75 -12.51
CA LEU A 150 31.34 -21.51 -12.88
C LEU A 150 31.89 -22.26 -11.65
N HIS A 151 31.72 -23.58 -11.60
CA HIS A 151 32.22 -24.39 -10.51
C HIS A 151 33.77 -24.57 -10.58
N GLN A 152 34.27 -25.12 -11.69
CA GLN A 152 35.68 -25.35 -11.85
C GLN A 152 36.09 -25.46 -13.33
N LEU A 153 37.43 -25.47 -13.52
CA LEU A 153 38.05 -25.79 -14.81
C LEU A 153 38.68 -27.19 -14.69
N ARG A 154 38.23 -28.14 -15.51
CA ARG A 154 38.84 -29.50 -15.56
C ARG A 154 39.47 -29.78 -16.91
N PRO A 155 40.37 -30.74 -17.00
CA PRO A 155 40.92 -31.20 -18.27
C PRO A 155 39.83 -31.70 -19.22
N TYR A 156 39.99 -31.40 -20.51
CA TYR A 156 39.11 -31.86 -21.58
C TYR A 156 39.12 -33.40 -21.67
N ARG A 157 37.95 -33.98 -21.89
CA ARG A 157 37.74 -35.39 -22.15
C ARG A 157 37.09 -35.58 -23.50
N ALA A 158 37.40 -36.67 -24.20
CA ALA A 158 36.74 -37.00 -25.45
C ALA A 158 35.20 -37.08 -25.24
N GLY A 159 34.48 -36.28 -26.00
CA GLY A 159 33.01 -36.15 -25.85
C GLY A 159 32.53 -34.82 -25.23
N ASP A 160 33.42 -34.02 -24.65
CA ASP A 160 33.05 -32.68 -24.18
C ASP A 160 32.73 -31.77 -25.34
N ALA A 161 31.72 -30.93 -25.19
CA ALA A 161 31.31 -29.98 -26.21
C ALA A 161 32.35 -28.88 -26.41
N PRO A 162 32.83 -28.60 -27.64
CA PRO A 162 33.87 -27.59 -27.90
C PRO A 162 33.54 -26.19 -27.37
N ARG A 163 32.24 -25.83 -27.27
CA ARG A 163 31.77 -24.55 -26.72
C ARG A 163 32.05 -24.33 -25.24
N THR A 164 32.30 -25.41 -24.49
CA THR A 164 32.61 -25.35 -23.07
C THR A 164 34.12 -25.20 -22.80
N ILE A 165 34.95 -25.22 -23.83
CA ILE A 165 36.40 -25.05 -23.71
C ILE A 165 36.72 -23.60 -23.33
N SER A 166 37.53 -23.44 -22.30
CA SER A 166 38.05 -22.15 -21.88
C SER A 166 39.39 -21.84 -22.57
N TRP A 167 39.30 -21.33 -23.80
CA TRP A 167 40.49 -21.06 -24.62
C TRP A 167 41.53 -20.19 -23.93
N LYS A 168 41.10 -19.17 -23.16
CA LYS A 168 41.99 -18.28 -22.42
C LYS A 168 42.83 -19.01 -21.37
N HIS A 169 42.23 -19.94 -20.63
CA HIS A 169 42.94 -20.70 -19.61
C HIS A 169 43.72 -21.87 -20.19
N SER A 170 43.22 -22.47 -21.26
CA SER A 170 43.91 -23.53 -21.99
C SER A 170 45.21 -23.04 -22.59
N ALA A 171 45.24 -21.85 -23.22
CA ALA A 171 46.45 -21.27 -23.77
C ALA A 171 47.54 -20.93 -22.75
N ARG A 172 47.14 -20.68 -21.48
CA ARG A 172 48.10 -20.40 -20.40
C ARG A 172 48.73 -21.64 -19.80
N ARG A 173 48.04 -22.78 -19.88
CA ARG A 173 48.46 -24.04 -19.23
C ARG A 173 48.89 -25.13 -20.21
N ASP A 174 48.87 -24.81 -21.48
CA ASP A 174 49.21 -25.72 -22.60
C ASP A 174 48.42 -27.06 -22.55
N THR A 175 47.21 -27.01 -21.99
CA THR A 175 46.28 -28.13 -21.85
C THR A 175 44.85 -27.64 -22.08
N LEU A 176 44.05 -28.42 -22.80
CA LEU A 176 42.65 -28.09 -23.00
C LEU A 176 41.84 -28.18 -21.69
N LEU A 177 41.26 -27.05 -21.30
CA LEU A 177 40.46 -26.96 -20.10
C LEU A 177 39.00 -26.65 -20.47
N VAL A 178 38.07 -27.34 -19.82
CA VAL A 178 36.63 -27.20 -19.98
C VAL A 178 36.02 -26.53 -18.76
N ARG A 179 35.08 -25.63 -18.97
CA ARG A 179 34.30 -25.00 -17.93
C ARG A 179 33.21 -25.96 -17.47
N GLU A 180 33.17 -26.20 -16.19
CA GLU A 180 32.14 -26.99 -15.53
C GLU A 180 31.28 -26.05 -14.70
N TYR A 181 29.98 -26.02 -14.97
CA TYR A 181 29.04 -25.14 -14.33
C TYR A 181 28.21 -25.90 -13.30
N GLU A 182 27.79 -25.17 -12.26
CA GLU A 182 26.87 -25.67 -11.26
C GLU A 182 25.49 -25.04 -11.46
N LYS A 183 24.49 -25.86 -11.25
CA LYS A 183 23.13 -25.39 -11.05
C LYS A 183 22.75 -25.80 -9.62
N PRO A 184 22.48 -24.80 -8.73
CA PRO A 184 21.97 -25.13 -7.41
C PRO A 184 20.61 -25.82 -7.59
N LEU A 185 20.48 -27.02 -7.04
CA LEU A 185 19.19 -27.67 -6.88
C LEU A 185 18.51 -27.02 -5.68
N GLY A 186 17.79 -25.91 -5.92
CA GLY A 186 16.93 -25.34 -4.92
C GLY A 186 15.87 -26.34 -4.47
N ILE A 187 15.39 -26.17 -3.25
CA ILE A 187 14.20 -26.87 -2.78
C ILE A 187 13.03 -26.32 -3.56
N GLU A 188 12.42 -27.12 -4.44
CA GLU A 188 11.17 -26.76 -5.08
C GLU A 188 10.02 -27.07 -4.14
N VAL A 189 9.40 -26.05 -3.59
CA VAL A 189 8.23 -26.17 -2.74
C VAL A 189 6.99 -25.80 -3.55
N THR A 190 6.14 -26.76 -3.80
CA THR A 190 4.84 -26.51 -4.45
C THR A 190 3.80 -26.24 -3.37
N LEU A 191 3.29 -24.99 -3.30
CA LEU A 191 2.19 -24.63 -2.45
C LEU A 191 0.87 -24.81 -3.23
N ASP A 192 0.10 -25.84 -2.87
CA ASP A 192 -1.25 -26.03 -3.41
C ASP A 192 -2.24 -25.23 -2.56
N TRP A 193 -2.67 -24.08 -3.08
CA TRP A 193 -3.62 -23.20 -2.41
C TRP A 193 -4.99 -23.87 -2.14
N ARG A 194 -5.33 -24.96 -2.84
CA ARG A 194 -6.55 -25.71 -2.60
C ARG A 194 -6.54 -26.45 -1.26
N THR A 195 -5.37 -26.78 -0.76
CA THR A 195 -5.20 -27.42 0.55
C THR A 195 -5.22 -26.40 1.69
N LEU A 196 -5.01 -25.11 1.40
CA LEU A 196 -5.01 -24.03 2.38
C LEU A 196 -6.43 -23.59 2.78
N ASN A 197 -7.47 -24.01 2.08
CA ASN A 197 -8.87 -23.70 2.41
C ASN A 197 -9.48 -24.61 3.49
N ALA A 198 -8.70 -25.47 4.11
CA ALA A 198 -9.15 -26.43 5.13
C ALA A 198 -8.84 -25.97 6.58
N LEU A 199 -8.45 -24.72 6.78
CA LEU A 199 -8.17 -24.12 8.10
C LEU A 199 -9.10 -22.94 8.38
#